data_872f0335bd1270b5d84bd14dd0714e7d
#
_entry.id   872f0335bd1270b5d84bd14dd0714e7d
#
_cell.length_a   1.000
_cell.length_b   1.000
_cell.length_c   1.000
_cell.angle_alpha   90.00
_cell.angle_beta   90.00
_cell.angle_gamma   90.00
#
_symmetry.space_group_name_H-M   'P 1'
#
loop_
_entity.id
_entity.type
_entity.pdbx_description
1 polymer ?
#
loop_
_entity_poly.entity_id
_entity_poly.type
_entity_poly.pdbx_seq_one_letter_code
_entity_poly.pdbx_strand_id
1 'polypeptide(L)'
;HKGASPAAIYGSRGSNGVILISTRQGTEGKVTIRYDGYYAIQTVANFPHIMNGEEYYNYKKGWADDDDSDPDAFLNETERAVYADGSWKKWTWKDLLTRTGYSTRHNISASGGSKVLKYNVSLNYLRNKGTIINDQYQRAQLRVNLTSNLTKWLTYTTNTMLTWSDNSGATPKFVDVFNKSPLLRPFNEDGSINITPDASNEKRFNPLECLLYDDYNASYKLATNNSFKATLTKGLTYTLNTGIQFYDTEHNEYQGTNTGAMKSYNGWGKISDKKRFAYSLENILNYERKFGRHGLFFTFVYSFEENTNRTNELEGYDFPNDLLSYNGLAQAKQLTPYIEKTNTKLISQMFRANYEFDNRYLFTFTVRRDGYSGFGANNKWGVFPSVAVGWNIANEAFFGRATDVMNVLKLRFSWGRNGNQAISAFQTISTLGSSDYVNGSNLAPGYMPDKLGTPDLTWETTDAVNTGMD
;
A
#
# COMPACT_ATOMS: atom_id res chain seq x y z
N HIS A 1 -18.67 0.49 6.67
CA HIS A 1 -20.05 0.79 6.28
C HIS A 1 -20.30 0.28 4.86
N LYS A 2 -21.23 -0.66 4.69
CA LYS A 2 -21.72 -1.14 3.40
C LYS A 2 -23.17 -0.66 3.26
N GLY A 3 -23.44 0.29 2.38
CA GLY A 3 -24.79 0.81 2.11
C GLY A 3 -24.74 2.04 1.22
N ALA A 4 -25.74 2.23 0.36
CA ALA A 4 -25.78 3.31 -0.63
C ALA A 4 -25.70 4.71 -0.01
N SER A 5 -26.44 4.96 1.07
CA SER A 5 -26.51 6.29 1.70
C SER A 5 -25.24 6.68 2.46
N PRO A 6 -24.55 5.79 3.23
CA PRO A 6 -23.22 6.08 3.78
C PRO A 6 -22.14 6.24 2.69
N ALA A 7 -22.15 5.42 1.63
CA ALA A 7 -21.18 5.49 0.54
C ALA A 7 -21.26 6.84 -0.21
N ALA A 8 -22.46 7.41 -0.37
CA ALA A 8 -22.64 8.69 -1.05
C ALA A 8 -21.89 9.88 -0.39
N ILE A 9 -21.60 9.82 0.94
CA ILE A 9 -20.79 10.84 1.61
C ILE A 9 -19.35 10.81 1.13
N TYR A 10 -18.82 9.60 0.91
CA TYR A 10 -17.40 9.39 0.55
C TYR A 10 -17.17 9.43 -0.97
N GLY A 11 -18.26 9.54 -1.75
CA GLY A 11 -18.23 9.71 -3.20
C GLY A 11 -17.66 8.51 -3.94
N SER A 12 -17.05 8.79 -5.09
CA SER A 12 -16.51 7.80 -6.02
C SER A 12 -15.46 6.85 -5.42
N ARG A 13 -14.88 7.18 -4.27
CA ARG A 13 -13.94 6.30 -3.55
C ARG A 13 -14.64 5.35 -2.57
N GLY A 14 -15.94 5.54 -2.33
CA GLY A 14 -16.74 4.71 -1.43
C GLY A 14 -17.47 3.57 -2.12
N SER A 15 -17.35 3.37 -3.43
CA SER A 15 -18.06 2.34 -4.20
C SER A 15 -17.80 0.91 -3.68
N ASN A 16 -16.57 0.61 -3.25
CA ASN A 16 -16.17 -0.68 -2.70
C ASN A 16 -16.31 -0.78 -1.16
N GLY A 17 -16.95 0.22 -0.54
CA GLY A 17 -17.12 0.35 0.90
C GLY A 17 -16.11 1.29 1.54
N VAL A 18 -16.36 1.64 2.82
CA VAL A 18 -15.54 2.60 3.58
C VAL A 18 -15.15 2.01 4.91
N ILE A 19 -13.85 2.07 5.24
CA ILE A 19 -13.31 1.75 6.55
C ILE A 19 -12.99 3.07 7.26
N LEU A 20 -13.71 3.36 8.34
CA LEU A 20 -13.48 4.55 9.16
C LEU A 20 -12.52 4.22 10.30
N ILE A 21 -11.36 4.87 10.32
CA ILE A 21 -10.37 4.73 11.39
C ILE A 21 -10.35 6.00 12.22
N SER A 22 -10.76 5.89 13.50
CA SER A 22 -10.66 6.98 14.46
C SER A 22 -9.39 6.83 15.28
N THR A 23 -8.55 7.86 15.32
CA THR A 23 -7.34 7.88 16.14
C THR A 23 -7.64 8.34 17.55
N ARG A 24 -6.83 7.90 18.53
CA ARG A 24 -6.92 8.40 19.91
C ARG A 24 -6.62 9.89 19.93
N GLN A 25 -7.51 10.64 20.54
CA GLN A 25 -7.35 12.06 20.79
C GLN A 25 -6.91 12.31 22.24
N GLY A 26 -6.39 13.49 22.51
CA GLY A 26 -6.13 13.93 23.88
C GLY A 26 -7.42 14.10 24.67
N THR A 27 -7.35 13.86 25.96
CA THR A 27 -8.45 14.07 26.90
C THR A 27 -8.09 15.19 27.88
N GLU A 28 -9.09 15.84 28.43
CA GLU A 28 -8.90 16.81 29.52
C GLU A 28 -8.40 16.08 30.76
N GLY A 29 -7.38 16.63 31.43
CA GLY A 29 -6.79 16.04 32.61
C GLY A 29 -5.27 16.18 32.69
N LYS A 30 -4.69 15.58 33.71
CA LYS A 30 -3.23 15.52 33.92
C LYS A 30 -2.55 14.77 32.80
N VAL A 31 -1.29 15.08 32.56
CA VAL A 31 -0.45 14.37 31.59
C VAL A 31 -0.33 12.91 32.01
N THR A 32 -0.65 12.03 31.07
CA THR A 32 -0.45 10.59 31.22
C THR A 32 0.58 10.14 30.20
N ILE A 33 1.65 9.54 30.69
CA ILE A 33 2.68 8.91 29.86
C ILE A 33 2.42 7.41 29.88
N ARG A 34 2.40 6.81 28.69
CA ARG A 34 2.20 5.37 28.51
C ARG A 34 3.30 4.81 27.62
N TYR A 35 3.84 3.69 28.04
CA TYR A 35 4.73 2.87 27.25
C TYR A 35 4.06 1.52 26.97
N ASP A 36 4.11 1.10 25.71
CA ASP A 36 3.69 -0.23 25.24
C ASP A 36 4.83 -0.83 24.42
N GLY A 37 5.21 -2.06 24.70
CA GLY A 37 6.26 -2.73 23.94
C GLY A 37 6.06 -4.23 23.90
N TYR A 38 6.62 -4.86 22.90
CA TYR A 38 6.73 -6.30 22.81
C TYR A 38 8.05 -6.71 22.14
N TYR A 39 8.46 -7.91 22.45
CA TYR A 39 9.48 -8.66 21.75
C TYR A 39 8.87 -10.02 21.36
N ALA A 40 8.93 -10.38 20.08
CA ALA A 40 8.40 -11.62 19.56
C ALA A 40 9.49 -12.37 18.80
N ILE A 41 9.62 -13.65 19.06
CA ILE A 41 10.49 -14.56 18.32
C ILE A 41 9.67 -15.16 17.19
N GLN A 42 10.25 -15.24 16.00
CA GLN A 42 9.62 -15.77 14.81
C GLN A 42 10.43 -16.97 14.30
N THR A 43 9.73 -18.07 14.06
CA THR A 43 10.31 -19.28 13.47
C THR A 43 9.49 -19.70 12.27
N VAL A 44 10.12 -20.38 11.33
CA VAL A 44 9.40 -20.96 10.19
C VAL A 44 8.55 -22.11 10.68
N ALA A 45 7.24 -21.97 10.61
CA ALA A 45 6.27 -23.04 10.88
C ALA A 45 5.87 -23.73 9.57
N ASN A 46 5.55 -25.02 9.62
CA ASN A 46 4.99 -25.78 8.50
C ASN A 46 5.79 -25.67 7.20
N PHE A 47 7.10 -25.89 7.30
CA PHE A 47 7.93 -25.94 6.11
C PHE A 47 7.65 -27.24 5.35
N PRO A 48 7.38 -27.19 4.03
CA PRO A 48 7.21 -28.41 3.23
C PRO A 48 8.44 -29.31 3.32
N HIS A 49 8.25 -30.61 3.25
CA HIS A 49 9.36 -31.54 3.17
C HIS A 49 10.16 -31.30 1.88
N ILE A 50 11.47 -31.14 2.02
CA ILE A 50 12.43 -31.04 0.92
C ILE A 50 13.31 -32.29 1.01
N MET A 51 13.52 -32.93 -0.13
CA MET A 51 14.41 -34.09 -0.21
C MET A 51 15.80 -33.73 0.32
N ASN A 52 16.33 -34.57 1.20
CA ASN A 52 17.75 -34.53 1.52
C ASN A 52 18.57 -35.19 0.40
N GLY A 53 19.91 -35.23 0.51
CA GLY A 53 20.76 -35.76 -0.52
C GLY A 53 20.55 -37.25 -0.81
N GLU A 54 20.23 -38.05 0.20
CA GLU A 54 19.96 -39.48 0.05
C GLU A 54 18.61 -39.74 -0.61
N GLU A 55 17.56 -39.03 -0.19
CA GLU A 55 16.23 -39.09 -0.81
C GLU A 55 16.26 -38.67 -2.27
N TYR A 56 17.02 -37.60 -2.58
CA TYR A 56 17.20 -37.14 -3.94
C TYR A 56 17.97 -38.14 -4.82
N TYR A 57 19.04 -38.73 -4.29
CA TYR A 57 19.80 -39.77 -4.98
C TYR A 57 18.90 -40.95 -5.30
N ASN A 58 18.15 -41.48 -4.29
CA ASN A 58 17.24 -42.59 -4.49
C ASN A 58 16.11 -42.29 -5.49
N TYR A 59 15.61 -41.06 -5.49
CA TYR A 59 14.64 -40.58 -6.48
C TYR A 59 15.22 -40.61 -7.92
N LYS A 60 16.45 -40.15 -8.08
CA LYS A 60 17.14 -40.20 -9.36
C LYS A 60 17.49 -41.64 -9.79
N LYS A 61 17.85 -42.46 -8.85
CA LYS A 61 18.10 -43.91 -9.08
C LYS A 61 16.83 -44.61 -9.58
N GLY A 62 15.65 -44.28 -9.05
CA GLY A 62 14.39 -44.83 -9.55
C GLY A 62 14.15 -44.54 -11.03
N TRP A 63 14.59 -43.42 -11.55
CA TRP A 63 14.53 -43.13 -12.99
C TRP A 63 15.48 -44.02 -13.81
N ALA A 64 16.68 -44.35 -13.25
CA ALA A 64 17.62 -45.23 -13.90
C ALA A 64 17.12 -46.67 -13.95
N ASP A 65 16.47 -47.15 -12.88
CA ASP A 65 15.88 -48.48 -12.79
C ASP A 65 14.73 -48.64 -13.82
N ASP A 66 13.94 -47.57 -14.07
CA ASP A 66 12.87 -47.56 -15.06
C ASP A 66 13.39 -47.59 -16.52
N ASP A 67 14.58 -47.02 -16.74
CA ASP A 67 15.19 -46.89 -18.07
C ASP A 67 16.34 -47.91 -18.31
N ASP A 68 16.56 -48.86 -17.41
CA ASP A 68 17.65 -49.87 -17.43
C ASP A 68 19.05 -49.22 -17.67
N SER A 69 19.27 -48.04 -17.08
CA SER A 69 20.48 -47.26 -17.24
C SER A 69 21.29 -47.16 -15.95
N ASP A 70 22.53 -46.66 -16.06
CA ASP A 70 23.39 -46.41 -14.90
C ASP A 70 22.74 -45.38 -13.96
N PRO A 71 22.55 -45.68 -12.67
CA PRO A 71 22.01 -44.74 -11.68
C PRO A 71 22.73 -43.39 -11.68
N ASP A 72 24.01 -43.36 -11.93
CA ASP A 72 24.81 -42.12 -11.98
C ASP A 72 24.61 -41.29 -13.24
N ALA A 73 23.98 -41.85 -14.29
CA ALA A 73 23.71 -41.13 -15.54
C ALA A 73 22.77 -39.93 -15.34
N PHE A 74 21.88 -39.98 -14.34
CA PHE A 74 20.93 -38.91 -14.01
C PHE A 74 21.46 -37.85 -13.04
N LEU A 75 22.70 -38.01 -12.56
CA LEU A 75 23.40 -37.03 -11.72
C LEU A 75 24.51 -36.34 -12.53
N ASN A 76 24.66 -35.03 -12.33
CA ASN A 76 25.82 -34.34 -12.86
C ASN A 76 27.10 -34.65 -12.03
N GLU A 77 28.25 -34.23 -12.53
CA GLU A 77 29.55 -34.50 -11.90
C GLU A 77 29.62 -33.94 -10.46
N THR A 78 29.11 -32.72 -10.25
CA THR A 78 29.06 -32.10 -8.91
C THR A 78 28.17 -32.89 -7.97
N GLU A 79 26.99 -33.31 -8.41
CA GLU A 79 26.06 -34.09 -7.58
C GLU A 79 26.64 -35.44 -7.17
N ARG A 80 27.31 -36.13 -8.09
CA ARG A 80 28.03 -37.39 -7.77
C ARG A 80 29.13 -37.17 -6.72
N ALA A 81 29.95 -36.14 -6.90
CA ALA A 81 31.04 -35.81 -5.97
C ALA A 81 30.49 -35.47 -4.56
N VAL A 82 29.46 -34.63 -4.50
CA VAL A 82 28.83 -34.22 -3.24
C VAL A 82 28.13 -35.38 -2.53
N TYR A 83 27.53 -36.29 -3.27
CA TYR A 83 26.94 -37.50 -2.70
C TYR A 83 28.00 -38.44 -2.14
N ALA A 84 29.06 -38.71 -2.92
CA ALA A 84 30.14 -39.62 -2.56
C ALA A 84 30.95 -39.15 -1.33
N ASP A 85 31.25 -37.84 -1.23
CA ASP A 85 32.00 -37.27 -0.10
C ASP A 85 31.10 -37.00 1.12
N GLY A 86 29.78 -37.12 1.00
CA GLY A 86 28.81 -36.93 2.07
C GLY A 86 28.70 -35.48 2.56
N SER A 87 29.23 -34.51 1.84
CA SER A 87 29.21 -33.09 2.23
C SER A 87 27.82 -32.49 2.30
N TRP A 88 26.85 -33.04 1.57
CA TRP A 88 25.46 -32.65 1.62
C TRP A 88 24.84 -32.76 3.04
N LYS A 89 25.40 -33.57 3.95
CA LYS A 89 24.94 -33.71 5.33
C LYS A 89 25.22 -32.48 6.20
N LYS A 90 26.07 -31.56 5.74
CA LYS A 90 26.52 -30.40 6.52
C LYS A 90 25.55 -29.23 6.45
N TRP A 91 24.66 -29.18 5.45
CA TRP A 91 23.76 -28.07 5.19
C TRP A 91 22.50 -28.52 4.45
N THR A 92 21.44 -27.72 4.57
CA THR A 92 20.28 -27.78 3.69
C THR A 92 19.99 -26.40 3.14
N TRP A 93 19.38 -26.29 1.97
CA TRP A 93 18.96 -24.99 1.44
C TRP A 93 18.03 -24.28 2.40
N LYS A 94 17.16 -25.01 3.11
CA LYS A 94 16.33 -24.43 4.16
C LYS A 94 17.15 -23.75 5.25
N ASP A 95 18.13 -24.43 5.81
CA ASP A 95 18.93 -23.90 6.91
C ASP A 95 19.80 -22.71 6.49
N LEU A 96 20.26 -22.71 5.23
CA LEU A 96 21.04 -21.61 4.66
C LEU A 96 20.19 -20.36 4.41
N LEU A 97 18.92 -20.52 4.02
CA LEU A 97 18.07 -19.42 3.59
C LEU A 97 17.06 -18.99 4.67
N THR A 98 16.99 -19.72 5.79
CA THR A 98 16.10 -19.35 6.89
C THR A 98 16.88 -19.13 8.19
N ARG A 99 16.28 -18.37 9.08
CA ARG A 99 16.80 -18.10 10.42
C ARG A 99 15.67 -17.96 11.43
N THR A 100 16.00 -17.99 12.71
CA THR A 100 15.11 -17.45 13.74
C THR A 100 15.08 -15.94 13.62
N GLY A 101 13.92 -15.40 13.32
CA GLY A 101 13.65 -13.98 13.24
C GLY A 101 13.18 -13.42 14.58
N TYR A 102 13.07 -12.09 14.65
CA TYR A 102 12.45 -11.42 15.78
C TYR A 102 11.73 -10.15 15.34
N SER A 103 10.69 -9.78 16.08
CA SER A 103 10.03 -8.50 15.95
C SER A 103 10.01 -7.78 17.29
N THR A 104 10.42 -6.53 17.32
CA THR A 104 10.34 -5.69 18.51
C THR A 104 9.63 -4.39 18.18
N ARG A 105 8.74 -3.98 19.08
CA ARG A 105 8.01 -2.72 18.97
C ARG A 105 8.08 -1.99 20.30
N HIS A 106 8.36 -0.70 20.21
CA HIS A 106 8.35 0.23 21.31
C HIS A 106 7.46 1.42 20.98
N ASN A 107 6.50 1.72 21.81
CA ASN A 107 5.62 2.84 21.63
C ASN A 107 5.54 3.62 22.95
N ILE A 108 5.95 4.88 22.92
CA ILE A 108 5.78 5.83 24.02
C ILE A 108 4.76 6.88 23.59
N SER A 109 3.82 7.19 24.48
CA SER A 109 2.84 8.23 24.21
C SER A 109 2.63 9.11 25.45
N ALA A 110 2.38 10.39 25.19
CA ALA A 110 1.99 11.36 26.19
C ALA A 110 0.65 11.98 25.77
N SER A 111 -0.33 11.93 26.65
CA SER A 111 -1.65 12.52 26.42
C SER A 111 -2.09 13.32 27.63
N GLY A 112 -2.84 14.39 27.40
CA GLY A 112 -3.36 15.26 28.45
C GLY A 112 -4.02 16.50 27.84
N GLY A 113 -4.39 17.42 28.69
CA GLY A 113 -4.91 18.69 28.20
C GLY A 113 -5.76 19.45 29.19
N SER A 114 -6.20 20.59 28.72
CA SER A 114 -7.15 21.49 29.40
C SER A 114 -8.41 21.67 28.56
N LYS A 115 -9.33 22.49 28.97
CA LYS A 115 -10.50 22.92 28.17
C LYS A 115 -10.11 23.63 26.86
N VAL A 116 -8.92 24.25 26.82
CA VAL A 116 -8.43 25.01 25.66
C VAL A 116 -7.62 24.12 24.71
N LEU A 117 -6.76 23.27 25.27
CA LEU A 117 -5.82 22.46 24.46
C LEU A 117 -5.82 21.03 24.96
N LYS A 118 -6.06 20.08 24.05
CA LYS A 118 -5.92 18.64 24.28
C LYS A 118 -4.94 18.07 23.29
N TYR A 119 -4.08 17.17 23.74
CA TYR A 119 -3.05 16.59 22.88
C TYR A 119 -2.84 15.11 23.17
N ASN A 120 -2.41 14.40 22.13
CA ASN A 120 -1.86 13.06 22.21
C ASN A 120 -0.67 13.00 21.25
N VAL A 121 0.53 12.81 21.78
CA VAL A 121 1.78 12.68 21.03
C VAL A 121 2.31 11.29 21.27
N SER A 122 2.70 10.58 20.21
CA SER A 122 3.28 9.25 20.35
C SER A 122 4.45 9.04 19.40
N LEU A 123 5.47 8.35 19.89
CA LEU A 123 6.61 7.87 19.12
C LEU A 123 6.57 6.35 19.12
N ASN A 124 6.58 5.76 17.92
CA ASN A 124 6.60 4.33 17.72
C ASN A 124 7.85 3.93 16.95
N TYR A 125 8.57 2.94 17.46
CA TYR A 125 9.66 2.29 16.75
C TYR A 125 9.34 0.80 16.61
N LEU A 126 9.48 0.28 15.39
CA LEU A 126 9.31 -1.12 15.04
C LEU A 126 10.59 -1.60 14.33
N ARG A 127 11.10 -2.73 14.75
CA ARG A 127 12.13 -3.47 14.03
C ARG A 127 11.67 -4.91 13.85
N ASN A 128 11.68 -5.37 12.62
CA ASN A 128 11.38 -6.74 12.25
C ASN A 128 12.59 -7.34 11.53
N LYS A 129 13.06 -8.47 11.98
CA LYS A 129 14.05 -9.29 11.31
C LYS A 129 13.37 -10.61 10.97
N GLY A 130 13.05 -10.82 9.69
CA GLY A 130 12.25 -11.94 9.22
C GLY A 130 12.95 -13.29 9.34
N THR A 131 12.22 -14.34 9.09
CA THR A 131 12.71 -15.72 9.12
C THR A 131 13.48 -16.13 7.87
N ILE A 132 13.44 -15.33 6.82
CA ILE A 132 14.28 -15.47 5.62
C ILE A 132 15.53 -14.62 5.84
N ILE A 133 16.69 -15.09 5.37
CA ILE A 133 17.92 -14.29 5.45
C ILE A 133 17.72 -12.97 4.70
N ASN A 134 18.39 -11.92 5.19
CA ASN A 134 18.35 -10.56 4.64
C ASN A 134 16.96 -9.87 4.64
N ASP A 135 15.89 -10.55 5.04
CA ASP A 135 14.59 -9.92 5.24
C ASP A 135 14.59 -9.12 6.54
N GLN A 136 14.47 -7.80 6.43
CA GLN A 136 14.42 -6.88 7.56
C GLN A 136 13.57 -5.66 7.24
N TYR A 137 12.97 -5.10 8.28
CA TYR A 137 12.16 -3.89 8.18
C TYR A 137 12.31 -3.06 9.46
N GLN A 138 12.52 -1.77 9.31
CA GLN A 138 12.55 -0.82 10.41
C GLN A 138 11.59 0.34 10.13
N ARG A 139 10.99 0.88 11.20
CA ARG A 139 10.12 2.05 11.09
C ARG A 139 10.16 2.88 12.36
N ALA A 140 10.40 4.16 12.20
CA ALA A 140 10.15 5.16 13.24
C ALA A 140 8.95 6.03 12.83
N GLN A 141 8.01 6.27 13.74
CA GLN A 141 6.81 7.03 13.46
C GLN A 141 6.48 7.96 14.62
N LEU A 142 6.43 9.26 14.33
CA LEU A 142 5.92 10.29 15.23
C LEU A 142 4.48 10.62 14.83
N ARG A 143 3.56 10.62 15.81
CA ARG A 143 2.18 11.09 15.62
C ARG A 143 1.86 12.18 16.62
N VAL A 144 1.24 13.23 16.12
CA VAL A 144 0.77 14.37 16.90
C VAL A 144 -0.72 14.57 16.61
N ASN A 145 -1.56 14.37 17.60
CA ASN A 145 -2.98 14.71 17.57
C ASN A 145 -3.20 15.86 18.56
N LEU A 146 -3.77 16.94 18.09
CA LEU A 146 -3.99 18.14 18.88
C LEU A 146 -5.38 18.69 18.57
N THR A 147 -6.12 19.05 19.61
CA THR A 147 -7.38 19.78 19.49
C THR A 147 -7.28 21.03 20.36
N SER A 148 -7.49 22.19 19.77
CA SER A 148 -7.44 23.49 20.46
C SER A 148 -8.70 24.30 20.20
N ASN A 149 -9.34 24.76 21.26
CA ASN A 149 -10.39 25.77 21.20
C ASN A 149 -9.73 27.16 21.13
N LEU A 150 -9.44 27.63 19.91
CA LEU A 150 -8.77 28.91 19.68
C LEU A 150 -9.61 30.09 20.21
N THR A 151 -10.92 29.97 20.04
CA THR A 151 -11.92 30.89 20.58
C THR A 151 -13.16 30.12 21.01
N LYS A 152 -14.19 30.81 21.54
CA LYS A 152 -15.48 30.18 21.88
C LYS A 152 -16.23 29.64 20.65
N TRP A 153 -15.92 30.13 19.46
CA TRP A 153 -16.58 29.79 18.20
C TRP A 153 -15.69 29.05 17.20
N LEU A 154 -14.35 28.95 17.45
CA LEU A 154 -13.40 28.35 16.53
C LEU A 154 -12.58 27.25 17.24
N THR A 155 -12.70 26.02 16.74
CA THR A 155 -11.91 24.86 17.17
C THR A 155 -10.98 24.45 16.03
N TYR A 156 -9.70 24.25 16.35
CA TYR A 156 -8.68 23.68 15.46
C TYR A 156 -8.33 22.27 15.92
N THR A 157 -8.29 21.33 14.97
CA THR A 157 -7.84 19.97 15.21
C THR A 157 -6.79 19.59 14.17
N THR A 158 -5.69 18.99 14.59
CA THR A 158 -4.68 18.43 13.66
C THR A 158 -4.36 17.00 14.02
N ASN A 159 -4.13 16.19 12.98
CA ASN A 159 -3.60 14.86 13.07
C ASN A 159 -2.42 14.78 12.08
N THR A 160 -1.21 14.83 12.63
CA THR A 160 0.04 14.83 11.85
C THR A 160 0.82 13.57 12.15
N MET A 161 1.32 12.92 11.11
CA MET A 161 2.11 11.71 11.18
C MET A 161 3.36 11.86 10.30
N LEU A 162 4.52 11.68 10.92
CA LEU A 162 5.81 11.56 10.26
C LEU A 162 6.27 10.11 10.39
N THR A 163 6.68 9.51 9.28
CA THR A 163 7.17 8.14 9.25
C THR A 163 8.45 8.06 8.44
N TRP A 164 9.46 7.46 9.01
CA TRP A 164 10.60 6.91 8.31
C TRP A 164 10.51 5.41 8.32
N SER A 165 10.81 4.75 7.22
CA SER A 165 10.93 3.30 7.14
C SER A 165 12.08 2.89 6.23
N ASP A 166 12.70 1.77 6.58
CA ASP A 166 13.82 1.15 5.88
C ASP A 166 13.47 -0.33 5.69
N ASN A 167 13.50 -0.76 4.44
CA ASN A 167 13.27 -2.14 4.00
C ASN A 167 14.44 -2.62 3.13
N SER A 168 15.64 -2.12 3.42
CA SER A 168 16.87 -2.46 2.69
C SER A 168 17.24 -3.92 2.90
N GLY A 169 17.87 -4.50 1.88
CA GLY A 169 18.38 -5.86 1.88
C GLY A 169 17.65 -6.78 0.90
N ALA A 170 18.39 -7.25 -0.10
CA ALA A 170 17.89 -8.19 -1.09
C ALA A 170 17.63 -9.56 -0.46
N THR A 171 16.42 -10.09 -0.64
CA THR A 171 16.03 -11.40 -0.13
C THR A 171 16.11 -12.47 -1.20
N PRO A 172 16.45 -13.73 -0.84
CA PRO A 172 16.41 -14.82 -1.79
C PRO A 172 14.98 -15.08 -2.28
N LYS A 173 14.86 -15.50 -3.52
CA LYS A 173 13.58 -16.02 -4.03
C LYS A 173 13.30 -17.36 -3.36
N PHE A 174 12.33 -17.39 -2.45
CA PHE A 174 12.07 -18.57 -1.62
C PHE A 174 11.70 -19.82 -2.46
N VAL A 175 11.10 -19.64 -3.63
CA VAL A 175 10.81 -20.73 -4.57
C VAL A 175 12.07 -21.47 -5.02
N ASP A 176 13.22 -20.81 -5.01
CA ASP A 176 14.48 -21.43 -5.43
C ASP A 176 14.94 -22.52 -4.47
N VAL A 177 14.51 -22.51 -3.19
CA VAL A 177 14.77 -23.56 -2.21
C VAL A 177 14.22 -24.91 -2.67
N PHE A 178 13.05 -24.91 -3.32
CA PHE A 178 12.37 -26.12 -3.79
C PHE A 178 12.91 -26.63 -5.14
N ASN A 179 13.57 -25.75 -5.89
CA ASN A 179 14.04 -26.04 -7.23
C ASN A 179 15.54 -26.41 -7.31
N LYS A 180 16.25 -26.34 -6.16
CA LYS A 180 17.67 -26.67 -6.13
C LYS A 180 17.91 -28.10 -5.65
N SER A 181 18.80 -28.81 -6.35
CA SER A 181 19.26 -30.12 -5.88
C SER A 181 19.96 -29.98 -4.52
N PRO A 182 19.68 -30.88 -3.55
CA PRO A 182 20.38 -30.91 -2.29
C PRO A 182 21.85 -31.36 -2.42
N LEU A 183 22.25 -31.85 -3.58
CA LEU A 183 23.62 -32.32 -3.89
C LEU A 183 24.48 -31.26 -4.56
N LEU A 184 24.09 -29.98 -4.52
CA LEU A 184 24.90 -28.88 -5.04
C LEU A 184 25.75 -28.27 -3.93
N ARG A 185 26.92 -27.72 -4.25
CA ARG A 185 27.80 -27.03 -3.29
C ARG A 185 27.44 -25.55 -3.20
N PRO A 186 26.90 -25.07 -2.05
CA PRO A 186 26.55 -23.66 -1.90
C PRO A 186 27.76 -22.73 -1.76
N PHE A 187 28.91 -23.28 -1.34
CA PHE A 187 30.15 -22.53 -1.13
C PHE A 187 31.30 -23.19 -1.88
N ASN A 188 32.26 -22.38 -2.30
CA ASN A 188 33.55 -22.80 -2.79
C ASN A 188 34.48 -23.28 -1.65
N GLU A 189 35.63 -23.86 -1.98
CA GLU A 189 36.57 -24.35 -0.99
C GLU A 189 37.17 -23.25 -0.09
N ASP A 190 37.24 -22.02 -0.60
CA ASP A 190 37.68 -20.83 0.13
C ASP A 190 36.57 -20.21 1.02
N GLY A 191 35.38 -20.80 1.04
CA GLY A 191 34.21 -20.33 1.79
C GLY A 191 33.42 -19.22 1.11
N SER A 192 33.79 -18.76 -0.08
CA SER A 192 32.98 -17.83 -0.86
C SER A 192 31.72 -18.51 -1.42
N ILE A 193 30.70 -17.70 -1.74
CA ILE A 193 29.46 -18.20 -2.34
C ILE A 193 29.76 -18.77 -3.72
N ASN A 194 29.40 -20.04 -3.94
CA ASN A 194 29.47 -20.63 -5.26
C ASN A 194 28.30 -20.13 -6.11
N ILE A 195 28.58 -19.21 -7.03
CA ILE A 195 27.56 -18.51 -7.82
C ILE A 195 26.77 -19.46 -8.73
N THR A 196 27.45 -20.44 -9.34
CA THR A 196 26.85 -21.43 -10.24
C THR A 196 27.00 -22.84 -9.68
N PRO A 197 26.25 -23.19 -8.63
CA PRO A 197 26.39 -24.48 -7.94
C PRO A 197 25.97 -25.67 -8.82
N ASP A 198 25.20 -25.43 -9.88
CA ASP A 198 24.74 -26.42 -10.84
C ASP A 198 25.50 -26.22 -12.18
N ALA A 199 26.60 -26.95 -12.34
CA ALA A 199 27.39 -26.88 -13.56
C ALA A 199 26.64 -27.34 -14.85
N SER A 200 25.57 -28.12 -14.69
CA SER A 200 24.71 -28.57 -15.81
C SER A 200 23.71 -27.48 -16.25
N ASN A 201 23.50 -26.47 -15.44
CA ASN A 201 22.59 -25.37 -15.75
C ASN A 201 23.09 -24.03 -15.20
N GLU A 202 23.94 -23.38 -15.97
CA GLU A 202 24.53 -22.09 -15.63
C GLU A 202 23.54 -20.95 -15.39
N LYS A 203 22.25 -21.13 -15.71
CA LYS A 203 21.17 -20.17 -15.42
C LYS A 203 20.53 -20.38 -14.06
N ARG A 204 20.90 -21.41 -13.33
CA ARG A 204 20.39 -21.71 -11.98
C ARG A 204 21.38 -21.22 -10.93
N PHE A 205 21.34 -19.93 -10.64
CA PHE A 205 22.23 -19.30 -9.68
C PHE A 205 21.93 -19.72 -8.24
N ASN A 206 22.92 -19.50 -7.38
CA ASN A 206 22.82 -19.75 -5.95
C ASN A 206 21.84 -18.77 -5.28
N PRO A 207 20.84 -19.22 -4.53
CA PRO A 207 19.95 -18.30 -3.80
C PRO A 207 20.65 -17.40 -2.79
N LEU A 208 21.84 -17.80 -2.29
CA LEU A 208 22.67 -16.99 -1.39
C LEU A 208 23.30 -15.78 -2.07
N GLU A 209 23.28 -15.73 -3.39
CA GLU A 209 23.82 -14.62 -4.18
C GLU A 209 23.19 -13.27 -3.80
N CYS A 210 21.95 -13.28 -3.29
CA CYS A 210 21.29 -12.08 -2.76
C CYS A 210 22.10 -11.37 -1.63
N LEU A 211 23.01 -12.07 -0.96
CA LEU A 211 23.92 -11.49 0.03
C LEU A 211 25.05 -10.64 -0.58
N LEU A 212 25.26 -10.76 -1.89
CA LEU A 212 26.24 -9.99 -2.66
C LEU A 212 25.61 -8.76 -3.32
N TYR A 213 24.30 -8.59 -3.21
CA TYR A 213 23.58 -7.45 -3.77
C TYR A 213 23.54 -6.30 -2.78
N ASP A 214 23.77 -5.09 -3.28
CA ASP A 214 23.42 -3.90 -2.53
C ASP A 214 21.97 -3.54 -2.85
N ASP A 215 21.15 -3.41 -1.82
CA ASP A 215 19.76 -3.01 -1.91
C ASP A 215 19.45 -2.04 -0.77
N TYR A 216 19.31 -0.77 -1.14
CA TYR A 216 18.90 0.30 -0.23
C TYR A 216 17.50 0.74 -0.55
N ASN A 217 16.57 0.60 0.40
CA ASN A 217 15.16 0.95 0.22
C ASN A 217 14.62 1.68 1.45
N ALA A 218 14.62 3.01 1.38
CA ALA A 218 14.13 3.86 2.46
C ALA A 218 12.98 4.75 2.00
N SER A 219 12.07 5.08 2.91
CA SER A 219 10.99 6.02 2.62
C SER A 219 10.69 6.95 3.77
N TYR A 220 10.34 8.20 3.43
CA TYR A 220 9.88 9.26 4.30
C TYR A 220 8.45 9.62 3.95
N LYS A 221 7.57 9.70 4.96
CA LYS A 221 6.16 9.99 4.76
C LYS A 221 5.71 11.04 5.76
N LEU A 222 5.11 12.13 5.24
CA LEU A 222 4.38 13.12 6.02
C LEU A 222 2.90 13.01 5.62
N ALA A 223 2.03 12.85 6.61
CA ALA A 223 0.58 12.98 6.43
C ALA A 223 0.05 13.91 7.52
N THR A 224 -0.61 14.99 7.13
CA THR A 224 -1.25 15.91 8.06
C THR A 224 -2.65 16.23 7.60
N ASN A 225 -3.60 16.15 8.54
CA ASN A 225 -4.98 16.57 8.34
C ASN A 225 -5.30 17.63 9.38
N ASN A 226 -5.76 18.79 8.91
CA ASN A 226 -6.10 19.91 9.76
C ASN A 226 -7.57 20.26 9.56
N SER A 227 -8.29 20.51 10.62
CA SER A 227 -9.70 20.87 10.64
C SER A 227 -9.90 22.16 11.42
N PHE A 228 -10.48 23.15 10.79
CA PHE A 228 -10.92 24.40 11.39
C PHE A 228 -12.44 24.44 11.43
N LYS A 229 -13.04 24.18 12.60
CA LYS A 229 -14.49 24.18 12.78
C LYS A 229 -14.94 25.47 13.45
N ALA A 230 -15.73 26.27 12.73
CA ALA A 230 -16.31 27.52 13.19
C ALA A 230 -17.81 27.36 13.43
N THR A 231 -18.29 27.74 14.61
CA THR A 231 -19.71 27.92 14.91
C THR A 231 -20.10 29.36 14.59
N LEU A 232 -20.75 29.55 13.42
CA LEU A 232 -21.08 30.88 12.89
C LEU A 232 -22.26 31.50 13.63
N THR A 233 -23.30 30.68 13.86
CA THR A 233 -24.47 31.04 14.66
C THR A 233 -25.13 29.77 15.17
N LYS A 234 -26.20 29.89 15.96
CA LYS A 234 -26.92 28.73 16.51
C LYS A 234 -27.42 27.83 15.39
N GLY A 235 -26.92 26.60 15.36
CA GLY A 235 -27.26 25.59 14.36
C GLY A 235 -26.45 25.69 13.06
N LEU A 236 -25.65 26.73 12.81
CA LEU A 236 -24.85 26.87 11.60
C LEU A 236 -23.36 26.72 11.91
N THR A 237 -22.71 25.72 11.31
CA THR A 237 -21.29 25.46 11.47
C THR A 237 -20.62 25.37 10.11
N TYR A 238 -19.42 25.93 10.01
CA TYR A 238 -18.54 25.81 8.88
C TYR A 238 -17.27 25.05 9.30
N THR A 239 -16.86 24.08 8.51
CA THR A 239 -15.63 23.34 8.73
C THR A 239 -14.78 23.38 7.46
N LEU A 240 -13.52 23.83 7.61
CA LEU A 240 -12.49 23.72 6.59
C LEU A 240 -11.54 22.58 6.99
N ASN A 241 -11.52 21.53 6.20
CA ASN A 241 -10.53 20.45 6.31
C ASN A 241 -9.45 20.62 5.26
N THR A 242 -8.18 20.49 5.67
CA THR A 242 -7.04 20.48 4.77
C THR A 242 -6.22 19.23 5.00
N GLY A 243 -5.88 18.53 3.93
CA GLY A 243 -5.01 17.36 3.96
C GLY A 243 -3.75 17.58 3.13
N ILE A 244 -2.60 17.19 3.65
CA ILE A 244 -1.33 17.18 2.89
C ILE A 244 -0.70 15.81 3.13
N GLN A 245 -0.27 15.17 2.02
CA GLN A 245 0.51 13.94 2.04
C GLN A 245 1.74 14.11 1.17
N PHE A 246 2.88 13.82 1.73
CA PHE A 246 4.15 13.77 1.03
C PHE A 246 4.79 12.41 1.28
N TYR A 247 5.19 11.75 0.21
CA TYR A 247 5.92 10.49 0.22
C TYR A 247 7.16 10.66 -0.62
N ASP A 248 8.29 10.27 -0.07
CA ASP A 248 9.58 10.21 -0.74
C ASP A 248 10.14 8.82 -0.51
N THR A 249 10.40 8.08 -1.58
CA THR A 249 10.94 6.72 -1.52
C THR A 249 12.16 6.67 -2.43
N GLU A 250 13.27 6.27 -1.85
CA GLU A 250 14.53 5.99 -2.53
C GLU A 250 14.76 4.48 -2.51
N HIS A 251 14.94 3.89 -3.70
CA HIS A 251 15.26 2.48 -3.86
C HIS A 251 16.41 2.33 -4.85
N ASN A 252 17.58 1.95 -4.33
CA ASN A 252 18.82 1.80 -5.07
C ASN A 252 19.28 0.37 -4.98
N GLU A 253 19.55 -0.23 -6.13
CA GLU A 253 19.94 -1.64 -6.25
C GLU A 253 21.23 -1.76 -7.06
N TYR A 254 22.07 -2.72 -6.68
CA TYR A 254 23.25 -3.08 -7.44
C TYR A 254 23.52 -4.58 -7.36
N GLN A 255 23.78 -5.17 -8.51
CA GLN A 255 24.22 -6.55 -8.67
C GLN A 255 25.56 -6.54 -9.41
N GLY A 256 26.59 -6.94 -8.71
CA GLY A 256 27.97 -6.80 -9.19
C GLY A 256 28.33 -7.75 -10.33
N THR A 257 29.50 -7.51 -10.90
CA THR A 257 30.09 -8.32 -11.99
C THR A 257 30.37 -9.76 -11.57
N ASN A 258 30.50 -10.00 -10.25
CA ASN A 258 30.73 -11.30 -9.64
C ASN A 258 29.44 -12.07 -9.31
N THR A 259 28.28 -11.59 -9.74
CA THR A 259 27.01 -12.27 -9.52
C THR A 259 26.61 -13.07 -10.78
N GLY A 260 25.98 -14.24 -10.60
CA GLY A 260 25.63 -15.11 -11.70
C GLY A 260 24.61 -14.49 -12.65
N ALA A 261 23.60 -13.81 -12.06
CA ALA A 261 22.54 -13.16 -12.83
C ALA A 261 23.08 -12.04 -13.74
N MET A 262 24.12 -11.31 -13.30
CA MET A 262 24.64 -10.12 -14.01
C MET A 262 26.04 -10.30 -14.59
N LYS A 263 26.65 -11.47 -14.46
CA LYS A 263 27.98 -11.77 -15.01
C LYS A 263 28.07 -11.51 -16.53
N SER A 264 27.06 -11.92 -17.28
CA SER A 264 27.00 -11.71 -18.74
C SER A 264 26.78 -10.25 -19.15
N TYR A 265 26.26 -9.42 -18.25
CA TYR A 265 26.02 -8.00 -18.47
C TYR A 265 27.09 -7.11 -17.82
N ASN A 266 28.12 -7.72 -17.19
CA ASN A 266 29.19 -7.03 -16.48
C ASN A 266 28.67 -6.06 -15.41
N GLY A 267 27.71 -6.52 -14.58
CA GLY A 267 27.04 -5.78 -13.54
C GLY A 267 25.80 -5.01 -13.99
N TRP A 268 24.91 -4.78 -13.04
CA TRP A 268 23.68 -4.03 -13.20
C TRP A 268 23.46 -3.14 -11.96
N GLY A 269 23.00 -1.91 -12.19
CA GLY A 269 22.63 -1.01 -11.13
C GLY A 269 21.38 -0.19 -11.47
N LYS A 270 20.63 0.20 -10.44
CA LYS A 270 19.43 1.02 -10.56
C LYS A 270 19.33 1.99 -9.40
N ILE A 271 19.02 3.24 -9.71
CA ILE A 271 18.58 4.26 -8.75
C ILE A 271 17.14 4.64 -9.09
N SER A 272 16.25 4.63 -8.11
CA SER A 272 14.82 4.95 -8.27
C SER A 272 14.35 5.89 -7.18
N ASP A 273 13.99 7.11 -7.55
CA ASP A 273 13.35 8.12 -6.70
C ASP A 273 11.86 8.23 -7.03
N LYS A 274 10.99 7.93 -6.07
CA LYS A 274 9.53 8.05 -6.22
C LYS A 274 8.99 9.06 -5.23
N LYS A 275 8.40 10.15 -5.76
CA LYS A 275 7.81 11.21 -4.97
C LYS A 275 6.33 11.34 -5.25
N ARG A 276 5.55 11.38 -4.18
CA ARG A 276 4.12 11.69 -4.26
C ARG A 276 3.82 12.89 -3.39
N PHE A 277 3.16 13.86 -3.99
CA PHE A 277 2.58 14.99 -3.27
C PHE A 277 1.08 15.04 -3.54
N ALA A 278 0.29 14.96 -2.47
CA ALA A 278 -1.15 15.09 -2.56
C ALA A 278 -1.64 16.12 -1.55
N TYR A 279 -2.60 16.94 -1.96
CA TYR A 279 -3.30 17.82 -1.04
C TYR A 279 -4.80 17.83 -1.30
N SER A 280 -5.55 18.14 -0.26
CA SER A 280 -7.00 18.24 -0.30
C SER A 280 -7.47 19.47 0.49
N LEU A 281 -8.53 20.09 -0.04
CA LEU A 281 -9.29 21.12 0.64
C LEU A 281 -10.75 20.73 0.62
N GLU A 282 -11.39 20.70 1.79
CA GLU A 282 -12.80 20.36 1.91
C GLU A 282 -13.51 21.40 2.76
N ASN A 283 -14.52 22.03 2.18
CA ASN A 283 -15.38 23.01 2.82
C ASN A 283 -16.72 22.35 3.12
N ILE A 284 -17.13 22.36 4.40
CA ILE A 284 -18.35 21.74 4.88
C ILE A 284 -19.18 22.81 5.58
N LEU A 285 -20.39 23.04 5.09
CA LEU A 285 -21.37 23.89 5.76
C LEU A 285 -22.51 23.02 6.26
N ASN A 286 -22.75 23.02 7.57
CA ASN A 286 -23.83 22.30 8.20
C ASN A 286 -24.82 23.30 8.84
N TYR A 287 -26.11 23.01 8.62
CA TYR A 287 -27.19 23.71 9.28
C TYR A 287 -28.13 22.73 9.94
N GLU A 288 -28.31 22.87 11.25
CA GLU A 288 -29.21 22.05 12.07
C GLU A 288 -30.27 22.93 12.75
N ARG A 289 -31.52 22.51 12.64
CA ARG A 289 -32.64 23.17 13.31
C ARG A 289 -33.70 22.19 13.75
N LYS A 290 -34.13 22.30 15.01
CA LYS A 290 -35.29 21.61 15.54
C LYS A 290 -36.41 22.62 15.84
N PHE A 291 -37.63 22.31 15.41
CA PHE A 291 -38.81 23.12 15.71
C PHE A 291 -40.04 22.18 15.91
N GLY A 292 -40.56 22.19 17.14
CA GLY A 292 -41.60 21.23 17.53
C GLY A 292 -41.11 19.78 17.34
N ARG A 293 -41.87 19.03 16.54
CA ARG A 293 -41.58 17.62 16.21
C ARG A 293 -40.64 17.45 14.98
N HIS A 294 -40.23 18.55 14.36
CA HIS A 294 -39.46 18.53 13.13
C HIS A 294 -37.99 18.75 13.41
N GLY A 295 -37.14 17.87 12.89
CA GLY A 295 -35.67 18.01 12.86
C GLY A 295 -35.22 18.16 11.40
N LEU A 296 -34.40 19.17 11.12
CA LEU A 296 -33.75 19.42 9.83
C LEU A 296 -32.26 19.46 10.03
N PHE A 297 -31.53 18.76 9.14
CA PHE A 297 -30.08 18.83 9.09
C PHE A 297 -29.63 18.86 7.62
N PHE A 298 -29.04 19.97 7.23
CA PHE A 298 -28.49 20.17 5.89
C PHE A 298 -26.97 20.16 5.93
N THR A 299 -26.37 19.51 4.94
CA THR A 299 -24.91 19.53 4.72
C THR A 299 -24.65 19.93 3.28
N PHE A 300 -23.78 20.89 3.10
CA PHE A 300 -23.19 21.23 1.81
C PHE A 300 -21.69 21.00 1.90
N VAL A 301 -21.10 20.33 0.89
CA VAL A 301 -19.66 20.06 0.79
C VAL A 301 -19.16 20.53 -0.57
N TYR A 302 -18.05 21.23 -0.55
CA TYR A 302 -17.23 21.53 -1.74
C TYR A 302 -15.80 21.07 -1.44
N SER A 303 -15.27 20.13 -2.23
CA SER A 303 -13.91 19.64 -2.04
C SER A 303 -13.10 19.68 -3.33
N PHE A 304 -11.81 19.84 -3.14
CA PHE A 304 -10.79 19.78 -4.19
C PHE A 304 -9.65 18.90 -3.71
N GLU A 305 -9.18 18.03 -4.59
CA GLU A 305 -8.01 17.18 -4.36
C GLU A 305 -7.09 17.20 -5.57
N GLU A 306 -5.80 17.23 -5.30
CA GLU A 306 -4.77 17.06 -6.32
C GLU A 306 -3.72 16.08 -5.85
N ASN A 307 -3.33 15.16 -6.74
CA ASN A 307 -2.31 14.16 -6.49
C ASN A 307 -1.30 14.18 -7.64
N THR A 308 -0.04 14.44 -7.31
CA THR A 308 1.09 14.41 -8.24
C THR A 308 2.03 13.28 -7.84
N ASN A 309 2.29 12.37 -8.77
CA ASN A 309 3.34 11.36 -8.62
C ASN A 309 4.46 11.67 -9.61
N ARG A 310 5.69 11.47 -9.18
CA ARG A 310 6.88 11.56 -10.01
C ARG A 310 7.79 10.37 -9.70
N THR A 311 8.21 9.69 -10.75
CA THR A 311 9.19 8.62 -10.71
C THR A 311 10.37 9.05 -11.58
N ASN A 312 11.59 9.00 -11.02
CA ASN A 312 12.83 9.14 -11.76
C ASN A 312 13.61 7.87 -11.51
N GLU A 313 13.96 7.16 -12.58
CA GLU A 313 14.77 5.95 -12.50
C GLU A 313 15.94 6.07 -13.48
N LEU A 314 17.08 5.60 -13.05
CA LEU A 314 18.25 5.41 -13.88
C LEU A 314 18.72 3.99 -13.69
N GLU A 315 18.75 3.24 -14.77
CA GLU A 315 19.23 1.86 -14.82
C GLU A 315 20.48 1.81 -15.67
N GLY A 316 21.45 0.99 -15.29
CA GLY A 316 22.70 0.88 -16.04
C GLY A 316 23.29 -0.52 -16.00
N TYR A 317 24.06 -0.81 -17.06
CA TYR A 317 24.76 -2.07 -17.29
C TYR A 317 26.21 -1.81 -17.73
N ASP A 318 27.04 -2.84 -17.62
CA ASP A 318 28.46 -2.83 -18.05
C ASP A 318 29.29 -1.82 -17.25
N PHE A 319 29.49 -2.15 -15.99
CA PHE A 319 30.31 -1.38 -15.04
C PHE A 319 31.81 -1.70 -15.18
N PRO A 320 32.69 -0.72 -15.03
CA PRO A 320 34.15 -0.95 -15.06
C PRO A 320 34.67 -1.73 -13.84
N ASN A 321 33.97 -1.65 -12.71
CA ASN A 321 34.26 -2.37 -11.45
C ASN A 321 33.08 -2.22 -10.47
N ASP A 322 33.12 -2.97 -9.37
CA ASP A 322 32.07 -3.03 -8.35
C ASP A 322 32.26 -2.05 -7.17
N LEU A 323 33.34 -1.23 -7.16
CA LEU A 323 33.77 -0.47 -5.98
C LEU A 323 32.75 0.59 -5.50
N LEU A 324 32.02 1.19 -6.44
CA LEU A 324 31.06 2.26 -6.12
C LEU A 324 29.61 1.77 -6.05
N SER A 325 29.38 0.48 -6.33
CA SER A 325 28.04 -0.09 -6.34
C SER A 325 27.09 0.76 -7.21
N TYR A 326 25.82 0.96 -6.83
CA TYR A 326 24.87 1.83 -7.54
C TYR A 326 25.33 3.29 -7.66
N ASN A 327 26.23 3.77 -6.78
CA ASN A 327 26.81 5.12 -6.91
C ASN A 327 27.74 5.24 -8.12
N GLY A 328 28.17 4.10 -8.68
CA GLY A 328 28.98 4.04 -9.90
C GLY A 328 28.16 4.11 -11.20
N LEU A 329 26.84 4.30 -11.16
CA LEU A 329 25.96 4.31 -12.34
C LEU A 329 26.44 5.25 -13.45
N ALA A 330 27.00 6.41 -13.10
CA ALA A 330 27.55 7.34 -14.09
C ALA A 330 28.72 6.78 -14.93
N GLN A 331 29.32 5.65 -14.50
CA GLN A 331 30.43 4.97 -15.18
C GLN A 331 29.95 3.76 -16.03
N ALA A 332 28.67 3.38 -15.92
CA ALA A 332 28.09 2.30 -16.71
C ALA A 332 28.07 2.68 -18.19
N LYS A 333 28.39 1.72 -19.06
CA LYS A 333 28.44 1.99 -20.53
C LYS A 333 27.04 2.10 -21.15
N GLN A 334 26.06 1.41 -20.58
CA GLN A 334 24.68 1.45 -21.03
C GLN A 334 23.83 2.04 -19.94
N LEU A 335 23.14 3.15 -20.24
CA LEU A 335 22.25 3.85 -19.31
C LEU A 335 20.87 3.97 -19.91
N THR A 336 19.86 3.62 -19.13
CA THR A 336 18.45 3.74 -19.49
C THR A 336 17.75 4.64 -18.47
N PRO A 337 17.54 5.93 -18.78
CA PRO A 337 16.76 6.81 -17.93
C PRO A 337 15.25 6.56 -18.13
N TYR A 338 14.49 6.63 -17.03
CA TYR A 338 13.04 6.63 -17.07
C TYR A 338 12.50 7.75 -16.17
N ILE A 339 11.67 8.59 -16.75
CA ILE A 339 11.03 9.71 -16.04
C ILE A 339 9.54 9.66 -16.31
N GLU A 340 8.75 9.58 -15.24
CA GLU A 340 7.30 9.66 -15.30
C GLU A 340 6.78 10.72 -14.36
N LYS A 341 5.79 11.49 -14.82
CA LYS A 341 5.03 12.41 -13.97
C LYS A 341 3.55 12.31 -14.28
N THR A 342 2.77 11.98 -13.26
CA THR A 342 1.31 11.97 -13.35
C THR A 342 0.72 13.03 -12.43
N ASN A 343 -0.36 13.68 -12.88
CA ASN A 343 -1.13 14.62 -12.07
C ASN A 343 -2.62 14.31 -12.26
N THR A 344 -3.33 14.14 -11.16
CA THR A 344 -4.77 13.92 -11.18
C THR A 344 -5.47 14.89 -10.24
N LYS A 345 -6.66 15.36 -10.65
CA LYS A 345 -7.48 16.30 -9.89
C LYS A 345 -8.89 15.79 -9.76
N LEU A 346 -9.48 15.98 -8.58
CA LEU A 346 -10.86 15.68 -8.29
C LEU A 346 -11.52 16.89 -7.63
N ILE A 347 -12.67 17.29 -8.17
CA ILE A 347 -13.55 18.30 -7.58
C ILE A 347 -14.86 17.61 -7.23
N SER A 348 -15.38 17.87 -6.04
CA SER A 348 -16.64 17.30 -5.59
C SER A 348 -17.56 18.35 -4.99
N GLN A 349 -18.82 18.25 -5.31
CA GLN A 349 -19.91 19.05 -4.76
C GLN A 349 -20.96 18.10 -4.21
N MET A 350 -21.37 18.28 -2.97
CA MET A 350 -22.42 17.45 -2.36
C MET A 350 -23.41 18.31 -1.60
N PHE A 351 -24.69 17.98 -1.77
CA PHE A 351 -25.77 18.45 -0.91
C PHE A 351 -26.46 17.26 -0.27
N ARG A 352 -26.71 17.36 1.03
CA ARG A 352 -27.46 16.38 1.80
C ARG A 352 -28.49 17.05 2.67
N ALA A 353 -29.72 16.53 2.65
CA ALA A 353 -30.81 16.90 3.51
C ALA A 353 -31.26 15.69 4.33
N ASN A 354 -31.26 15.84 5.66
CA ASN A 354 -31.86 14.88 6.55
C ASN A 354 -33.09 15.56 7.19
N TYR A 355 -34.21 14.89 7.15
CA TYR A 355 -35.46 15.30 7.81
C TYR A 355 -35.90 14.21 8.77
N GLU A 356 -36.29 14.62 9.94
CA GLU A 356 -36.82 13.76 10.98
C GLU A 356 -38.11 14.33 11.53
N PHE A 357 -39.15 13.49 11.59
CA PHE A 357 -40.40 13.85 12.21
C PHE A 357 -40.67 12.97 13.42
N ASP A 358 -40.78 13.59 14.59
CA ASP A 358 -41.16 13.00 15.88
C ASP A 358 -40.28 11.77 16.28
N ASN A 359 -39.03 11.72 15.85
CA ASN A 359 -38.14 10.56 15.99
C ASN A 359 -38.72 9.25 15.37
N ARG A 360 -39.75 9.35 14.53
CA ARG A 360 -40.46 8.21 13.94
C ARG A 360 -40.09 8.04 12.47
N TYR A 361 -40.22 9.10 11.69
CA TYR A 361 -40.01 9.08 10.25
C TYR A 361 -38.69 9.80 9.92
N LEU A 362 -37.82 9.09 9.26
CA LEU A 362 -36.48 9.57 8.88
C LEU A 362 -36.42 9.60 7.36
N PHE A 363 -36.02 10.71 6.81
CA PHE A 363 -35.79 10.88 5.38
C PHE A 363 -34.42 11.48 5.14
N THR A 364 -33.66 10.89 4.21
CA THR A 364 -32.35 11.42 3.79
C THR A 364 -32.32 11.49 2.27
N PHE A 365 -32.00 12.66 1.76
CA PHE A 365 -31.68 12.88 0.35
C PHE A 365 -30.25 13.35 0.22
N THR A 366 -29.49 12.78 -0.73
CA THR A 366 -28.14 13.22 -1.04
C THR A 366 -27.96 13.29 -2.55
N VAL A 367 -27.35 14.35 -3.03
CA VAL A 367 -26.87 14.44 -4.40
C VAL A 367 -25.41 14.86 -4.36
N ARG A 368 -24.58 14.12 -5.09
CA ARG A 368 -23.17 14.40 -5.24
C ARG A 368 -22.81 14.52 -6.71
N ARG A 369 -21.97 15.51 -7.04
CA ARG A 369 -21.41 15.71 -8.37
C ARG A 369 -19.89 15.70 -8.25
N ASP A 370 -19.24 14.78 -8.95
CA ASP A 370 -17.80 14.61 -8.95
C ASP A 370 -17.25 14.86 -10.35
N GLY A 371 -16.13 15.61 -10.44
CA GLY A 371 -15.41 15.87 -11.67
C GLY A 371 -13.96 15.37 -11.54
N TYR A 372 -13.58 14.38 -12.37
CA TYR A 372 -12.26 13.78 -12.35
C TYR A 372 -11.47 14.09 -13.63
N SER A 373 -10.22 14.53 -13.46
CA SER A 373 -9.37 14.95 -14.58
C SER A 373 -8.97 13.83 -15.53
N GLY A 374 -8.97 12.56 -15.05
CA GLY A 374 -8.54 11.39 -15.83
C GLY A 374 -9.54 10.93 -16.88
N PHE A 375 -10.80 11.40 -16.84
CA PHE A 375 -11.82 11.06 -17.82
C PHE A 375 -11.79 11.94 -19.07
N GLY A 376 -12.45 11.50 -20.13
CA GLY A 376 -12.59 12.20 -21.40
C GLY A 376 -13.08 13.64 -21.25
N ALA A 377 -12.75 14.50 -22.19
CA ALA A 377 -13.01 15.94 -22.10
C ALA A 377 -14.48 16.28 -21.78
N ASN A 378 -15.43 15.54 -22.35
CA ASN A 378 -16.88 15.75 -22.15
C ASN A 378 -17.47 14.85 -21.06
N ASN A 379 -16.69 13.92 -20.47
CA ASN A 379 -17.17 12.86 -19.58
C ASN A 379 -16.59 12.98 -18.16
N LYS A 380 -15.97 14.12 -17.82
CA LYS A 380 -15.30 14.31 -16.52
C LYS A 380 -16.25 14.33 -15.34
N TRP A 381 -17.50 14.72 -15.55
CA TRP A 381 -18.48 14.93 -14.49
C TRP A 381 -19.48 13.76 -14.38
N GLY A 382 -19.63 13.23 -13.16
CA GLY A 382 -20.69 12.29 -12.81
C GLY A 382 -21.60 12.84 -11.72
N VAL A 383 -22.88 12.43 -11.73
CA VAL A 383 -23.88 12.81 -10.72
C VAL A 383 -24.42 11.57 -10.05
N PHE A 384 -24.40 11.56 -8.73
CA PHE A 384 -24.66 10.40 -7.89
C PHE A 384 -25.73 10.73 -6.83
N PRO A 385 -27.03 10.53 -7.15
CA PRO A 385 -28.12 10.72 -6.21
C PRO A 385 -28.28 9.53 -5.27
N SER A 386 -28.78 9.77 -4.05
CA SER A 386 -29.21 8.72 -3.14
C SER A 386 -30.39 9.18 -2.27
N VAL A 387 -31.24 8.23 -1.91
CA VAL A 387 -32.42 8.43 -1.03
C VAL A 387 -32.43 7.32 0.01
N ALA A 388 -32.74 7.69 1.25
CA ALA A 388 -33.01 6.71 2.29
C ALA A 388 -34.20 7.13 3.12
N VAL A 389 -35.01 6.15 3.51
CA VAL A 389 -36.17 6.31 4.40
C VAL A 389 -36.02 5.34 5.58
N GLY A 390 -36.44 5.77 6.74
CA GLY A 390 -36.46 4.97 7.96
C GLY A 390 -37.76 5.22 8.73
N TRP A 391 -38.32 4.15 9.28
CA TRP A 391 -39.50 4.20 10.14
C TRP A 391 -39.19 3.51 11.47
N ASN A 392 -39.17 4.30 12.55
CA ASN A 392 -39.03 3.81 13.91
C ASN A 392 -40.36 3.38 14.45
N ILE A 393 -40.77 2.14 14.21
CA ILE A 393 -42.05 1.56 14.63
C ILE A 393 -42.14 1.53 16.15
N ALA A 394 -41.06 1.29 16.87
CA ALA A 394 -41.02 1.29 18.32
C ALA A 394 -41.45 2.63 18.96
N ASN A 395 -41.37 3.74 18.21
CA ASN A 395 -41.80 5.06 18.66
C ASN A 395 -43.27 5.38 18.33
N GLU A 396 -44.03 4.46 17.71
CA GLU A 396 -45.43 4.65 17.41
C GLU A 396 -46.30 4.40 18.66
N ALA A 397 -47.39 5.13 18.77
CA ALA A 397 -48.31 5.01 19.91
C ALA A 397 -48.90 3.61 20.06
N PHE A 398 -49.15 2.90 18.93
CA PHE A 398 -49.67 1.54 18.95
C PHE A 398 -48.69 0.49 19.44
N PHE A 399 -47.37 0.82 19.49
CA PHE A 399 -46.30 -0.11 19.87
C PHE A 399 -46.05 -0.15 21.40
N GLY A 400 -46.66 0.77 22.16
CA GLY A 400 -46.36 1.04 23.56
C GLY A 400 -46.29 -0.15 24.51
N ARG A 401 -47.12 -1.21 24.34
CA ARG A 401 -47.10 -2.44 25.14
C ARG A 401 -45.95 -3.40 24.74
N ALA A 402 -45.49 -3.32 23.49
CA ALA A 402 -44.42 -4.17 22.98
C ALA A 402 -43.03 -3.64 23.31
N THR A 403 -42.92 -2.38 23.77
CA THR A 403 -41.61 -1.77 24.17
C THR A 403 -40.97 -2.46 25.37
N ASP A 404 -41.77 -3.16 26.21
CA ASP A 404 -41.24 -3.92 27.35
C ASP A 404 -40.44 -5.15 26.91
N VAL A 405 -40.63 -5.64 25.69
CA VAL A 405 -39.96 -6.80 25.11
C VAL A 405 -38.99 -6.38 24.00
N MET A 406 -39.35 -5.35 23.22
CA MET A 406 -38.59 -4.90 22.04
C MET A 406 -38.41 -3.38 22.07
N ASN A 407 -37.26 -2.92 22.51
CA ASN A 407 -36.95 -1.48 22.67
C ASN A 407 -36.68 -0.77 21.32
N VAL A 408 -36.30 -1.52 20.29
CA VAL A 408 -35.97 -1.01 18.96
C VAL A 408 -36.64 -1.87 17.92
N LEU A 409 -37.45 -1.23 17.08
CA LEU A 409 -37.93 -1.80 15.83
C LEU A 409 -37.91 -0.70 14.78
N LYS A 410 -36.97 -0.79 13.85
CA LYS A 410 -36.79 0.20 12.79
C LYS A 410 -36.68 -0.46 11.43
N LEU A 411 -37.53 -0.08 10.51
CA LEU A 411 -37.45 -0.45 9.11
C LEU A 411 -36.63 0.59 8.35
N ARG A 412 -35.78 0.12 7.43
CA ARG A 412 -34.94 0.97 6.59
C ARG A 412 -35.00 0.54 5.14
N PHE A 413 -35.06 1.54 4.28
CA PHE A 413 -34.90 1.36 2.83
C PHE A 413 -33.94 2.43 2.33
N SER A 414 -33.03 2.07 1.44
CA SER A 414 -32.21 3.04 0.73
C SER A 414 -31.89 2.59 -0.69
N TRP A 415 -31.86 3.55 -1.56
CA TRP A 415 -31.34 3.45 -2.93
C TRP A 415 -30.30 4.52 -3.17
N GLY A 416 -29.28 4.21 -3.93
CA GLY A 416 -28.29 5.20 -4.33
C GLY A 416 -27.43 4.72 -5.47
N ARG A 417 -26.99 5.70 -6.27
CA ARG A 417 -26.00 5.52 -7.32
C ARG A 417 -24.63 5.99 -6.82
N ASN A 418 -23.62 5.19 -7.03
CA ASN A 418 -22.23 5.52 -6.75
C ASN A 418 -21.42 5.46 -8.04
N GLY A 419 -20.38 6.33 -8.14
CA GLY A 419 -19.41 6.29 -9.22
C GLY A 419 -18.12 5.62 -8.78
N ASN A 420 -17.33 5.14 -9.75
CA ASN A 420 -15.98 4.67 -9.55
C ASN A 420 -15.04 5.36 -10.54
N GLN A 421 -13.90 5.87 -10.02
CA GLN A 421 -12.87 6.58 -10.81
C GLN A 421 -11.55 5.78 -10.94
N ALA A 422 -11.58 4.47 -10.69
CA ALA A 422 -10.38 3.63 -10.64
C ALA A 422 -9.77 3.39 -12.04
N ILE A 423 -9.30 4.46 -12.67
CA ILE A 423 -8.55 4.42 -13.92
C ILE A 423 -7.18 5.06 -13.74
N SER A 424 -6.20 4.59 -14.50
CA SER A 424 -4.87 5.19 -14.55
C SER A 424 -4.90 6.56 -15.25
N ALA A 425 -3.94 7.42 -14.92
CA ALA A 425 -3.77 8.69 -15.62
C ALA A 425 -3.50 8.45 -17.12
N PHE A 426 -3.91 9.41 -17.96
CA PHE A 426 -3.67 9.44 -19.40
C PHE A 426 -4.30 8.29 -20.23
N GLN A 427 -5.26 7.54 -19.69
CA GLN A 427 -5.95 6.49 -20.45
C GLN A 427 -6.82 7.03 -21.59
N THR A 428 -7.20 8.29 -21.52
CA THR A 428 -8.05 8.96 -22.51
C THR A 428 -7.30 9.55 -23.69
N ILE A 429 -5.96 9.56 -23.66
CA ILE A 429 -5.10 10.09 -24.72
C ILE A 429 -4.19 9.00 -25.27
N SER A 430 -3.93 9.08 -26.57
CA SER A 430 -2.94 8.22 -27.21
C SER A 430 -1.54 8.69 -26.86
N THR A 431 -0.64 7.77 -26.61
CA THR A 431 0.76 8.05 -26.31
C THR A 431 1.68 7.47 -27.37
N LEU A 432 2.84 8.13 -27.54
CA LEU A 432 3.93 7.66 -28.39
C LEU A 432 5.04 7.13 -27.46
N GLY A 433 5.56 5.96 -27.82
CA GLY A 433 6.77 5.40 -27.25
C GLY A 433 7.98 5.72 -28.11
N SER A 434 9.17 5.77 -27.53
CA SER A 434 10.41 5.83 -28.27
C SER A 434 10.67 4.50 -29.00
N SER A 435 11.09 4.58 -30.24
CA SER A 435 11.50 3.41 -31.02
C SER A 435 12.62 3.85 -31.96
N ASP A 436 13.78 3.21 -31.83
CA ASP A 436 14.88 3.46 -32.72
C ASP A 436 14.61 2.81 -34.08
N TYR A 437 15.01 3.49 -35.13
CA TYR A 437 14.95 2.95 -36.50
C TYR A 437 16.33 3.03 -37.17
N VAL A 438 16.55 2.12 -38.09
CA VAL A 438 17.81 2.08 -38.84
C VAL A 438 17.76 3.12 -39.97
N ASN A 439 18.70 4.08 -39.93
CA ASN A 439 18.91 5.08 -40.97
C ASN A 439 20.30 4.88 -41.56
N GLY A 440 20.38 4.12 -42.67
CA GLY A 440 21.65 3.66 -43.20
C GLY A 440 22.36 2.69 -42.26
N SER A 441 23.55 3.06 -41.79
CA SER A 441 24.32 2.29 -40.81
C SER A 441 24.13 2.75 -39.36
N ASN A 442 23.32 3.79 -39.13
CA ASN A 442 23.12 4.38 -37.79
C ASN A 442 21.71 4.11 -37.24
N LEU A 443 21.61 3.93 -35.93
CA LEU A 443 20.35 3.98 -35.22
C LEU A 443 19.94 5.44 -35.01
N ALA A 444 18.71 5.79 -35.41
CA ALA A 444 18.15 7.11 -35.22
C ALA A 444 16.94 7.03 -34.26
N PRO A 445 16.82 7.89 -33.26
CA PRO A 445 15.68 7.90 -32.39
C PRO A 445 14.41 8.29 -33.12
N GLY A 446 13.35 7.53 -32.93
CA GLY A 446 12.04 7.76 -33.50
C GLY A 446 10.93 7.54 -32.48
N TYR A 447 9.70 7.70 -32.95
CA TYR A 447 8.50 7.49 -32.12
C TYR A 447 7.53 6.58 -32.86
N MET A 448 6.89 5.70 -32.13
CA MET A 448 5.79 4.88 -32.61
C MET A 448 4.59 4.97 -31.68
N PRO A 449 3.36 4.71 -32.16
CA PRO A 449 2.22 4.57 -31.26
C PRO A 449 2.47 3.48 -30.20
N ASP A 450 2.38 3.86 -28.93
CA ASP A 450 2.55 2.97 -27.78
C ASP A 450 1.18 2.52 -27.27
N LYS A 451 0.28 3.48 -27.08
CA LYS A 451 -1.04 3.24 -26.54
C LYS A 451 -2.09 4.06 -27.26
N LEU A 452 -3.19 3.41 -27.64
CA LEU A 452 -4.38 4.09 -28.12
C LEU A 452 -5.19 4.64 -26.96
N GLY A 453 -5.52 5.91 -26.99
CA GLY A 453 -6.38 6.57 -26.00
C GLY A 453 -7.84 6.14 -26.17
N THR A 454 -8.57 6.15 -25.06
CA THR A 454 -10.02 5.95 -25.02
C THR A 454 -10.70 7.27 -24.66
N PRO A 455 -10.97 8.18 -25.65
CA PRO A 455 -11.41 9.55 -25.37
C PRO A 455 -12.79 9.63 -24.71
N ASP A 456 -13.63 8.60 -24.88
CA ASP A 456 -14.98 8.53 -24.32
C ASP A 456 -15.06 7.88 -22.94
N LEU A 457 -13.91 7.59 -22.31
CA LEU A 457 -13.86 6.97 -21.00
C LEU A 457 -14.57 7.85 -19.96
N THR A 458 -15.49 7.25 -19.22
CA THR A 458 -16.34 7.91 -18.26
C THR A 458 -16.48 7.11 -16.95
N TRP A 459 -17.27 7.61 -16.04
CA TRP A 459 -17.58 7.00 -14.75
C TRP A 459 -18.20 5.61 -14.90
N GLU A 460 -17.63 4.63 -14.24
CA GLU A 460 -18.34 3.39 -13.91
C GLU A 460 -19.38 3.71 -12.81
N THR A 461 -20.61 3.25 -12.97
CA THR A 461 -21.69 3.50 -12.01
C THR A 461 -22.28 2.22 -11.46
N THR A 462 -22.58 2.23 -10.17
CA THR A 462 -23.25 1.13 -9.47
C THR A 462 -24.48 1.65 -8.78
N ASP A 463 -25.64 1.06 -9.09
CA ASP A 463 -26.89 1.27 -8.38
C ASP A 463 -27.02 0.21 -7.27
N ALA A 464 -27.27 0.67 -6.05
CA ALA A 464 -27.41 -0.18 -4.89
C ALA A 464 -28.74 0.06 -4.19
N VAL A 465 -29.45 -1.03 -3.88
CA VAL A 465 -30.65 -1.03 -3.05
C VAL A 465 -30.36 -1.79 -1.76
N ASN A 466 -30.76 -1.24 -0.64
CA ASN A 466 -30.57 -1.88 0.66
C ASN A 466 -31.86 -1.75 1.48
N THR A 467 -32.29 -2.86 2.05
CA THR A 467 -33.41 -2.94 3.00
C THR A 467 -32.88 -3.54 4.30
N GLY A 468 -33.42 -3.11 5.41
CA GLY A 468 -32.98 -3.61 6.73
C GLY A 468 -34.03 -3.38 7.80
N MET A 469 -33.91 -4.18 8.84
CA MET A 469 -34.69 -4.07 10.07
C MET A 469 -33.71 -4.12 11.24
N ASP A 470 -33.82 -3.19 12.17
CA ASP A 470 -33.06 -3.12 13.41
C ASP A 470 -33.97 -3.37 14.57
#